data_66159688ea8d5d40752a0fc0fbae67ad
#
_entry.id   66159688ea8d5d40752a0fc0fbae67ad
#
_cell.length_a   1.000
_cell.length_b   1.000
_cell.length_c   1.000
_cell.angle_alpha   90.00
_cell.angle_beta   90.00
_cell.angle_gamma   90.00
#
_symmetry.space_group_name_H-M   'P 1'
#
loop_
_entity.id
_entity.type
_entity.pdbx_description
1 polymer ?
#
loop_
_entity_poly.entity_id
_entity_poly.type
_entity_poly.pdbx_seq_one_letter_code
_entity_poly.pdbx_strand_id
1 'polypeptide(L)'
;VLFNMHHIISDGWSAGVLIKDFLSHYHAYGQENSQLMPPLRIHYKDYTSWQESQLETSKLQDQRDYWLAKLTPVPVRLNLPVDYPRPPVKSFQGNTITWKPEPELIDTFEKLIKAQEASLFMGLVSLVKSFLFRYTEQNEITIGSAIAGRNHPDLEDQIGFYVNTLVLRDQIADHDSFTDVLSKVKTTTLEAYDNQDYPFDQIVSD
;
A
#
# COMPACT_ATOMS: atom_id res chain seq x y z
N VAL A 1 -15.19 -22.29 10.27
CA VAL A 1 -15.53 -20.98 10.87
C VAL A 1 -15.52 -19.94 9.76
N LEU A 2 -16.55 -19.06 9.72
CA LEU A 2 -16.66 -17.94 8.79
C LEU A 2 -16.56 -16.63 9.59
N PHE A 3 -15.61 -15.78 9.25
CA PHE A 3 -15.52 -14.42 9.77
C PHE A 3 -15.99 -13.44 8.71
N ASN A 4 -16.92 -12.56 9.05
CA ASN A 4 -17.38 -11.47 8.21
C ASN A 4 -17.26 -10.16 8.99
N MET A 5 -16.39 -9.27 8.52
CA MET A 5 -16.10 -7.98 9.16
C MET A 5 -16.17 -6.86 8.14
N HIS A 6 -16.73 -5.72 8.53
CA HIS A 6 -16.67 -4.53 7.70
C HIS A 6 -15.24 -3.96 7.69
N HIS A 7 -14.78 -3.52 6.54
CA HIS A 7 -13.39 -3.05 6.36
C HIS A 7 -13.03 -1.83 7.23
N ILE A 8 -14.05 -1.05 7.72
CA ILE A 8 -13.83 0.12 8.60
C ILE A 8 -13.23 -0.26 9.96
N ILE A 9 -13.37 -1.51 10.40
CA ILE A 9 -12.85 -1.99 11.69
C ILE A 9 -11.68 -2.97 11.54
N SER A 10 -11.27 -3.28 10.32
CA SER A 10 -10.23 -4.28 10.07
C SER A 10 -9.56 -4.04 8.71
N ASP A 11 -8.32 -4.48 8.60
CA ASP A 11 -7.54 -4.51 7.37
C ASP A 11 -6.97 -5.91 7.11
N GLY A 12 -6.18 -6.07 6.05
CA GLY A 12 -5.56 -7.36 5.71
C GLY A 12 -4.64 -7.90 6.81
N TRP A 13 -3.92 -7.03 7.52
CA TRP A 13 -3.07 -7.39 8.65
C TRP A 13 -3.90 -7.90 9.84
N SER A 14 -4.98 -7.21 10.15
CA SER A 14 -5.93 -7.57 11.21
C SER A 14 -6.49 -8.97 11.06
N ALA A 15 -6.68 -9.46 9.84
CA ALA A 15 -7.13 -10.83 9.60
C ALA A 15 -6.11 -11.87 10.11
N GLY A 16 -4.82 -11.61 9.93
CA GLY A 16 -3.74 -12.44 10.48
C GLY A 16 -3.75 -12.45 12.02
N VAL A 17 -3.90 -11.27 12.64
CA VAL A 17 -4.01 -11.12 14.11
C VAL A 17 -5.23 -11.90 14.63
N LEU A 18 -6.40 -11.72 14.00
CA LEU A 18 -7.62 -12.43 14.39
C LEU A 18 -7.45 -13.96 14.35
N ILE A 19 -6.84 -14.48 13.29
CA ILE A 19 -6.60 -15.92 13.16
C ILE A 19 -5.63 -16.42 14.24
N LYS A 20 -4.53 -15.69 14.46
CA LYS A 20 -3.55 -15.99 15.50
C LYS A 20 -4.21 -16.05 16.89
N ASP A 21 -5.00 -15.03 17.23
CA ASP A 21 -5.69 -14.94 18.52
C ASP A 21 -6.73 -16.03 18.69
N PHE A 22 -7.52 -16.26 17.65
CA PHE A 22 -8.53 -17.35 17.65
C PHE A 22 -7.88 -18.72 17.89
N LEU A 23 -6.81 -19.04 17.17
CA LEU A 23 -6.12 -20.32 17.33
C LEU A 23 -5.47 -20.44 18.71
N SER A 24 -4.88 -19.36 19.22
CA SER A 24 -4.27 -19.33 20.55
C SER A 24 -5.31 -19.61 21.65
N HIS A 25 -6.45 -18.94 21.60
CA HIS A 25 -7.55 -19.17 22.54
C HIS A 25 -8.19 -20.56 22.38
N TYR A 26 -8.33 -21.04 21.15
CA TYR A 26 -8.86 -22.38 20.89
C TYR A 26 -7.97 -23.47 21.49
N HIS A 27 -6.66 -23.36 21.32
CA HIS A 27 -5.70 -24.30 21.92
C HIS A 27 -5.66 -24.21 23.45
N ALA A 28 -5.72 -22.98 23.99
CA ALA A 28 -5.71 -22.78 25.45
C ALA A 28 -6.98 -23.32 26.13
N TYR A 29 -8.13 -23.25 25.46
CA TYR A 29 -9.41 -23.72 26.03
C TYR A 29 -9.43 -25.21 26.33
N GLY A 30 -8.64 -26.01 25.60
CA GLY A 30 -8.52 -27.45 25.82
C GLY A 30 -7.49 -27.87 26.87
N GLN A 31 -6.75 -26.93 27.47
CA GLN A 31 -5.68 -27.19 28.42
C GLN A 31 -5.98 -26.55 29.78
N GLU A 32 -5.75 -27.29 30.89
CA GLU A 32 -5.97 -26.77 32.26
C GLU A 32 -5.08 -25.56 32.61
N ASN A 33 -4.10 -25.25 31.81
CA ASN A 33 -3.12 -24.15 31.99
C ASN A 33 -3.22 -23.15 30.85
N SER A 34 -4.37 -22.51 30.69
CA SER A 34 -4.58 -21.50 29.63
C SER A 34 -3.83 -20.23 29.98
N GLN A 35 -2.66 -20.05 29.36
CA GLN A 35 -1.96 -18.77 29.40
C GLN A 35 -2.75 -17.78 28.52
N LEU A 36 -3.47 -16.88 29.17
CA LEU A 36 -4.16 -15.79 28.46
C LEU A 36 -3.16 -14.93 27.71
N MET A 37 -3.53 -14.46 26.53
CA MET A 37 -2.69 -13.52 25.78
C MET A 37 -2.47 -12.24 26.62
N PRO A 38 -1.28 -11.64 26.52
CA PRO A 38 -1.03 -10.39 27.25
C PRO A 38 -2.02 -9.32 26.77
N PRO A 39 -2.49 -8.46 27.68
CA PRO A 39 -3.38 -7.37 27.30
C PRO A 39 -2.66 -6.40 26.37
N LEU A 40 -3.40 -5.82 25.42
CA LEU A 40 -2.89 -4.76 24.57
C LEU A 40 -2.50 -3.53 25.40
N ARG A 41 -1.35 -2.96 25.11
CA ARG A 41 -0.87 -1.73 25.79
C ARG A 41 -1.68 -0.49 25.39
N ILE A 42 -2.10 -0.45 24.13
CA ILE A 42 -2.95 0.61 23.56
C ILE A 42 -4.05 -0.05 22.71
N HIS A 43 -5.16 0.64 22.51
CA HIS A 43 -6.25 0.21 21.65
C HIS A 43 -6.35 1.11 20.41
N TYR A 44 -7.11 0.65 19.41
CA TYR A 44 -7.32 1.41 18.17
C TYR A 44 -7.83 2.84 18.42
N LYS A 45 -8.71 3.03 19.39
CA LYS A 45 -9.20 4.36 19.80
C LYS A 45 -8.08 5.29 20.27
N ASP A 46 -7.07 4.74 20.96
CA ASP A 46 -5.94 5.52 21.46
C ASP A 46 -5.03 5.94 20.31
N TYR A 47 -4.84 5.03 19.34
CA TYR A 47 -4.14 5.33 18.09
C TYR A 47 -4.84 6.44 17.28
N THR A 48 -6.18 6.38 17.11
CA THR A 48 -6.90 7.39 16.35
C THR A 48 -6.82 8.77 17.00
N SER A 49 -6.97 8.85 18.33
CA SER A 49 -6.80 10.11 19.04
C SER A 49 -5.37 10.65 18.95
N TRP A 50 -4.38 9.77 19.02
CA TRP A 50 -2.99 10.15 18.81
C TRP A 50 -2.76 10.64 17.37
N GLN A 51 -3.22 9.90 16.35
CA GLN A 51 -3.08 10.29 14.94
C GLN A 51 -3.69 11.66 14.66
N GLU A 52 -4.90 11.91 15.17
CA GLU A 52 -5.56 13.21 15.04
C GLU A 52 -4.72 14.35 15.65
N SER A 53 -4.15 14.13 16.85
CA SER A 53 -3.27 15.10 17.49
C SER A 53 -1.98 15.36 16.71
N GLN A 54 -1.53 14.42 15.87
CA GLN A 54 -0.31 14.58 15.08
C GLN A 54 -0.53 15.49 13.85
N LEU A 55 -1.75 15.59 13.32
CA LEU A 55 -2.05 16.37 12.12
C LEU A 55 -1.62 17.84 12.21
N GLU A 56 -1.59 18.41 13.42
CA GLU A 56 -1.17 19.79 13.67
C GLU A 56 0.33 19.94 13.94
N THR A 57 1.08 18.84 14.02
CA THR A 57 2.53 18.90 14.28
C THR A 57 3.30 19.37 13.05
N SER A 58 4.45 20.02 13.26
CA SER A 58 5.33 20.46 12.17
C SER A 58 5.74 19.29 11.26
N LYS A 59 6.02 18.10 11.84
CA LYS A 59 6.39 16.90 11.08
C LYS A 59 5.32 16.51 10.06
N LEU A 60 4.04 16.49 10.45
CA LEU A 60 2.97 16.14 9.52
C LEU A 60 2.61 17.29 8.58
N GLN A 61 2.85 18.53 8.94
CA GLN A 61 2.74 19.64 8.00
C GLN A 61 3.80 19.59 6.91
N ASP A 62 5.04 19.22 7.23
CA ASP A 62 6.10 19.00 6.22
C ASP A 62 5.72 17.87 5.25
N GLN A 63 5.15 16.78 5.76
CA GLN A 63 4.67 15.67 4.92
C GLN A 63 3.46 16.08 4.04
N ARG A 64 2.54 16.87 4.60
CA ARG A 64 1.44 17.47 3.83
C ARG A 64 1.97 18.29 2.66
N ASP A 65 2.90 19.20 2.93
CA ASP A 65 3.47 20.08 1.91
C ASP A 65 4.19 19.27 0.82
N TYR A 66 4.90 18.20 1.19
CA TYR A 66 5.47 17.26 0.23
C TYR A 66 4.40 16.66 -0.69
N TRP A 67 3.30 16.13 -0.12
CA TRP A 67 2.25 15.51 -0.93
C TRP A 67 1.54 16.51 -1.83
N LEU A 68 1.21 17.69 -1.34
CA LEU A 68 0.58 18.75 -2.14
C LEU A 68 1.50 19.19 -3.29
N ALA A 69 2.79 19.37 -3.04
CA ALA A 69 3.77 19.70 -4.09
C ALA A 69 3.90 18.55 -5.11
N LYS A 70 3.97 17.30 -4.63
CA LYS A 70 4.10 16.11 -5.49
C LYS A 70 2.88 15.88 -6.40
N LEU A 71 1.68 16.25 -5.92
CA LEU A 71 0.42 16.04 -6.62
C LEU A 71 -0.11 17.30 -7.34
N THR A 72 0.62 18.39 -7.31
CA THR A 72 0.30 19.60 -8.07
C THR A 72 1.11 19.62 -9.39
N PRO A 73 0.49 19.84 -10.55
CA PRO A 73 -0.96 19.81 -10.80
C PRO A 73 -1.57 18.44 -10.55
N VAL A 74 -2.89 18.39 -10.36
CA VAL A 74 -3.59 17.11 -10.12
C VAL A 74 -3.19 16.08 -11.19
N PRO A 75 -2.84 14.84 -10.79
CA PRO A 75 -2.42 13.79 -11.71
C PRO A 75 -3.44 13.53 -12.81
N VAL A 76 -2.95 13.36 -14.03
CA VAL A 76 -3.81 13.05 -15.16
C VAL A 76 -4.39 11.65 -15.01
N ARG A 77 -5.70 11.53 -15.28
CA ARG A 77 -6.36 10.23 -15.26
C ARG A 77 -5.77 9.33 -16.33
N LEU A 78 -5.42 8.11 -15.95
CA LEU A 78 -4.92 7.11 -16.88
C LEU A 78 -6.05 6.68 -17.84
N ASN A 79 -5.81 6.83 -19.15
CA ASN A 79 -6.76 6.50 -20.20
C ASN A 79 -6.52 5.07 -20.70
N LEU A 80 -6.90 4.09 -19.90
CA LEU A 80 -6.83 2.69 -20.30
C LEU A 80 -7.86 2.40 -21.40
N PRO A 81 -7.48 1.78 -22.51
CA PRO A 81 -8.43 1.30 -23.51
C PRO A 81 -9.33 0.23 -22.87
N VAL A 82 -10.62 0.39 -22.99
CA VAL A 82 -11.63 -0.50 -22.42
C VAL A 82 -12.59 -0.97 -23.50
N ASP A 83 -13.00 -2.24 -23.44
CA ASP A 83 -13.97 -2.80 -24.40
C ASP A 83 -15.39 -2.26 -24.18
N TYR A 84 -15.71 -1.86 -22.95
CA TYR A 84 -17.01 -1.34 -22.57
C TYR A 84 -16.87 -0.03 -21.78
N PRO A 85 -17.77 0.94 -21.96
CA PRO A 85 -17.75 2.18 -21.18
C PRO A 85 -17.94 1.87 -19.69
N ARG A 86 -17.29 2.63 -18.82
CA ARG A 86 -17.49 2.50 -17.38
C ARG A 86 -18.92 2.88 -17.01
N PRO A 87 -19.64 2.02 -16.28
CA PRO A 87 -21.00 2.33 -15.85
C PRO A 87 -21.00 3.53 -14.86
N PRO A 88 -22.08 4.33 -14.82
CA PRO A 88 -22.19 5.47 -13.92
C PRO A 88 -22.21 5.04 -12.43
N VAL A 89 -22.69 3.82 -12.16
CA VAL A 89 -22.68 3.22 -10.83
C VAL A 89 -21.65 2.10 -10.83
N LYS A 90 -20.71 2.15 -9.87
CA LYS A 90 -19.65 1.13 -9.72
C LYS A 90 -20.30 -0.24 -9.45
N SER A 91 -19.97 -1.24 -10.27
CA SER A 91 -20.28 -2.64 -10.00
C SER A 91 -19.10 -3.32 -9.28
N PHE A 92 -19.41 -4.37 -8.50
CA PHE A 92 -18.39 -5.23 -7.86
C PHE A 92 -18.14 -6.52 -8.67
N GLN A 93 -18.61 -6.56 -9.92
CA GLN A 93 -18.34 -7.67 -10.81
C GLN A 93 -16.88 -7.60 -11.28
N GLY A 94 -16.18 -8.70 -11.15
CA GLY A 94 -14.80 -8.83 -11.56
C GLY A 94 -14.42 -10.28 -11.76
N ASN A 95 -13.25 -10.51 -12.35
CA ASN A 95 -12.69 -11.83 -12.52
C ASN A 95 -11.19 -11.78 -12.19
N THR A 96 -10.61 -12.95 -11.91
CA THR A 96 -9.18 -13.09 -11.59
C THR A 96 -8.51 -13.92 -12.65
N ILE A 97 -7.45 -13.38 -13.25
CA ILE A 97 -6.57 -14.12 -14.13
C ILE A 97 -5.29 -14.42 -13.37
N THR A 98 -4.94 -15.71 -13.30
CA THR A 98 -3.71 -16.15 -12.63
C THR A 98 -2.70 -16.59 -13.69
N TRP A 99 -1.50 -16.05 -13.59
CA TRP A 99 -0.37 -16.45 -14.40
C TRP A 99 0.84 -16.72 -13.51
N LYS A 100 1.60 -17.75 -13.84
CA LYS A 100 2.82 -18.10 -13.11
C LYS A 100 4.01 -17.95 -14.05
N PRO A 101 4.93 -17.01 -13.78
CA PRO A 101 6.13 -16.86 -14.60
C PRO A 101 7.08 -18.05 -14.44
N GLU A 102 7.90 -18.29 -15.46
CA GLU A 102 8.95 -19.30 -15.41
C GLU A 102 10.03 -18.93 -14.38
N PRO A 103 10.59 -19.90 -13.62
CA PRO A 103 11.57 -19.63 -12.58
C PRO A 103 12.80 -18.85 -13.07
N GLU A 104 13.30 -19.14 -14.27
CA GLU A 104 14.46 -18.48 -14.86
C GLU A 104 14.20 -16.99 -15.13
N LEU A 105 12.94 -16.63 -15.47
CA LEU A 105 12.54 -15.24 -15.64
C LEU A 105 12.54 -14.51 -14.33
N ILE A 106 12.03 -15.16 -13.27
CA ILE A 106 12.03 -14.60 -11.90
C ILE A 106 13.45 -14.33 -11.44
N ASP A 107 14.34 -15.34 -11.56
CA ASP A 107 15.73 -15.22 -11.14
C ASP A 107 16.47 -14.10 -11.88
N THR A 108 16.22 -13.96 -13.18
CA THR A 108 16.82 -12.91 -14.00
C THR A 108 16.33 -11.53 -13.59
N PHE A 109 15.03 -11.39 -13.32
CA PHE A 109 14.43 -10.15 -12.88
C PHE A 109 14.92 -9.75 -11.49
N GLU A 110 15.01 -10.69 -10.55
CA GLU A 110 15.56 -10.43 -9.22
C GLU A 110 17.02 -9.99 -9.25
N LYS A 111 17.86 -10.61 -10.10
CA LYS A 111 19.26 -10.19 -10.29
C LYS A 111 19.35 -8.76 -10.82
N LEU A 112 18.51 -8.41 -11.80
CA LEU A 112 18.46 -7.05 -12.34
C LEU A 112 18.10 -6.03 -11.23
N ILE A 113 17.07 -6.31 -10.45
CA ILE A 113 16.60 -5.43 -9.37
C ILE A 113 17.68 -5.27 -8.30
N LYS A 114 18.30 -6.37 -7.86
CA LYS A 114 19.38 -6.35 -6.87
C LYS A 114 20.60 -5.56 -7.35
N ALA A 115 20.95 -5.66 -8.64
CA ALA A 115 22.03 -4.89 -9.24
C ALA A 115 21.77 -3.36 -9.20
N GLN A 116 20.51 -2.94 -9.11
CA GLN A 116 20.10 -1.54 -8.96
C GLN A 116 19.80 -1.16 -7.49
N GLU A 117 20.12 -2.04 -6.54
CA GLU A 117 19.83 -1.84 -5.11
C GLU A 117 18.36 -1.47 -4.86
N ALA A 118 17.44 -2.06 -5.62
CA ALA A 118 16.00 -1.85 -5.50
C ALA A 118 15.32 -3.07 -4.86
N SER A 119 14.15 -2.87 -4.24
CA SER A 119 13.32 -3.94 -3.72
C SER A 119 12.50 -4.61 -4.83
N LEU A 120 12.01 -5.83 -4.56
CA LEU A 120 11.10 -6.52 -5.48
C LEU A 120 9.83 -5.67 -5.74
N PHE A 121 9.31 -5.00 -4.71
CA PHE A 121 8.18 -4.08 -4.85
C PHE A 121 8.48 -2.97 -5.87
N MET A 122 9.62 -2.29 -5.75
CA MET A 122 10.03 -1.24 -6.70
C MET A 122 10.16 -1.79 -8.12
N GLY A 123 10.72 -2.99 -8.27
CA GLY A 123 10.84 -3.66 -9.56
C GLY A 123 9.46 -3.96 -10.20
N LEU A 124 8.53 -4.49 -9.42
CA LEU A 124 7.18 -4.78 -9.88
C LEU A 124 6.39 -3.52 -10.24
N VAL A 125 6.50 -2.46 -9.42
CA VAL A 125 5.89 -1.15 -9.74
C VAL A 125 6.46 -0.58 -11.02
N SER A 126 7.78 -0.69 -11.23
CA SER A 126 8.44 -0.25 -12.47
C SER A 126 7.97 -1.02 -13.69
N LEU A 127 7.77 -2.33 -13.55
CA LEU A 127 7.22 -3.18 -14.61
C LEU A 127 5.79 -2.75 -14.98
N VAL A 128 4.94 -2.56 -13.97
CA VAL A 128 3.55 -2.11 -14.18
C VAL A 128 3.53 -0.73 -14.84
N LYS A 129 4.35 0.22 -14.37
CA LYS A 129 4.43 1.56 -14.95
C LYS A 129 4.93 1.54 -16.39
N SER A 130 5.96 0.76 -16.68
CA SER A 130 6.47 0.59 -18.05
C SER A 130 5.41 -0.02 -18.98
N PHE A 131 4.64 -1.00 -18.48
CA PHE A 131 3.52 -1.57 -19.21
C PHE A 131 2.43 -0.52 -19.47
N LEU A 132 2.00 0.21 -18.45
CA LEU A 132 0.98 1.26 -18.58
C LEU A 132 1.40 2.36 -19.53
N PHE A 133 2.65 2.83 -19.44
CA PHE A 133 3.22 3.80 -20.37
C PHE A 133 3.11 3.32 -21.84
N ARG A 134 3.54 2.07 -22.10
CA ARG A 134 3.47 1.47 -23.44
C ARG A 134 2.05 1.27 -23.94
N TYR A 135 1.10 1.03 -23.02
CA TYR A 135 -0.27 0.69 -23.37
C TYR A 135 -1.17 1.91 -23.53
N THR A 136 -0.86 3.01 -22.84
CA THR A 136 -1.66 4.24 -22.85
C THR A 136 -1.01 5.40 -23.60
N GLU A 137 0.28 5.31 -23.92
CA GLU A 137 1.10 6.39 -24.50
C GLU A 137 1.11 7.66 -23.63
N GLN A 138 0.81 7.53 -22.34
CA GLN A 138 0.84 8.64 -21.39
C GLN A 138 2.16 8.63 -20.63
N ASN A 139 2.86 9.76 -20.62
CA ASN A 139 4.16 9.90 -19.98
C ASN A 139 4.08 9.99 -18.46
N GLU A 140 2.96 10.47 -17.92
CA GLU A 140 2.72 10.53 -16.50
C GLU A 140 1.92 9.32 -16.02
N ILE A 141 2.56 8.49 -15.18
CA ILE A 141 1.94 7.31 -14.62
C ILE A 141 1.86 7.44 -13.09
N THR A 142 0.64 7.47 -12.58
CA THR A 142 0.36 7.54 -11.14
C THR A 142 -0.28 6.25 -10.67
N ILE A 143 0.28 5.63 -9.62
CA ILE A 143 -0.21 4.40 -9.00
C ILE A 143 -0.41 4.66 -7.50
N GLY A 144 -1.58 4.29 -6.98
CA GLY A 144 -1.80 4.19 -5.54
C GLY A 144 -1.37 2.82 -5.02
N SER A 145 -0.59 2.79 -3.94
CA SER A 145 -0.18 1.57 -3.27
C SER A 145 -0.56 1.59 -1.80
N ALA A 146 -1.22 0.53 -1.33
CA ALA A 146 -1.55 0.40 0.08
C ALA A 146 -0.31 0.03 0.89
N ILE A 147 -0.19 0.61 2.08
CA ILE A 147 0.80 0.25 3.11
C ILE A 147 0.09 -0.13 4.41
N ALA A 148 0.74 -0.98 5.22
CA ALA A 148 0.12 -1.49 6.45
C ALA A 148 -0.12 -0.42 7.52
N GLY A 149 0.64 0.69 7.53
CA GLY A 149 0.50 1.79 8.49
C GLY A 149 0.80 1.42 9.95
N ARG A 150 1.55 0.33 10.18
CA ARG A 150 1.88 -0.18 11.53
C ARG A 150 3.35 0.03 11.85
N ASN A 151 3.74 1.30 11.96
CA ASN A 151 5.14 1.72 12.14
C ASN A 151 5.61 1.62 13.60
N HIS A 152 4.80 1.06 14.50
CA HIS A 152 5.16 0.88 15.91
C HIS A 152 4.82 -0.55 16.36
N PRO A 153 5.67 -1.22 17.17
CA PRO A 153 5.42 -2.59 17.63
C PRO A 153 4.08 -2.78 18.35
N ASP A 154 3.63 -1.79 19.12
CA ASP A 154 2.34 -1.85 19.82
C ASP A 154 1.12 -1.90 18.88
N LEU A 155 1.30 -1.64 17.56
CA LEU A 155 0.24 -1.72 16.55
C LEU A 155 0.18 -3.08 15.86
N GLU A 156 1.22 -3.91 15.98
CA GLU A 156 1.34 -5.16 15.22
C GLU A 156 0.29 -6.20 15.63
N ASP A 157 -0.02 -6.29 16.92
CA ASP A 157 -0.99 -7.25 17.48
C ASP A 157 -2.41 -6.66 17.64
N GLN A 158 -2.72 -5.55 16.98
CA GLN A 158 -4.04 -4.91 17.07
C GLN A 158 -4.93 -5.25 15.86
N ILE A 159 -6.23 -5.29 16.10
CA ILE A 159 -7.26 -5.31 15.06
C ILE A 159 -7.76 -3.88 14.88
N GLY A 160 -7.72 -3.38 13.65
CA GLY A 160 -8.13 -2.03 13.30
C GLY A 160 -7.87 -1.71 11.83
N PHE A 161 -8.24 -0.52 11.38
CA PHE A 161 -7.96 -0.03 10.04
C PHE A 161 -6.77 0.93 10.08
N TYR A 162 -5.58 0.42 9.80
CA TYR A 162 -4.32 1.19 9.85
C TYR A 162 -3.77 1.48 8.45
N VAL A 163 -4.36 0.86 7.43
CA VAL A 163 -3.90 0.99 6.04
C VAL A 163 -3.91 2.45 5.60
N ASN A 164 -2.79 2.90 5.02
CA ASN A 164 -2.71 4.15 4.30
C ASN A 164 -2.41 3.88 2.81
N THR A 165 -2.59 4.88 1.96
CA THR A 165 -2.29 4.80 0.52
C THR A 165 -1.17 5.78 0.19
N LEU A 166 -0.10 5.27 -0.43
CA LEU A 166 0.97 6.09 -1.00
C LEU A 166 0.73 6.31 -2.49
N VAL A 167 0.94 7.53 -2.94
CA VAL A 167 0.79 7.90 -4.35
C VAL A 167 2.16 7.93 -5.01
N LEU A 168 2.40 6.98 -5.90
CA LEU A 168 3.64 6.87 -6.66
C LEU A 168 3.44 7.50 -8.05
N ARG A 169 3.85 8.76 -8.22
CA ARG A 169 3.74 9.54 -9.44
C ARG A 169 5.09 9.70 -10.09
N ASP A 170 5.25 9.19 -11.32
CA ASP A 170 6.47 9.29 -12.10
C ASP A 170 6.21 9.74 -13.52
N GLN A 171 7.20 10.45 -14.08
CA GLN A 171 7.28 10.82 -15.51
C GLN A 171 8.20 9.84 -16.22
N ILE A 172 7.68 9.19 -17.28
CA ILE A 172 8.43 8.25 -18.12
C ILE A 172 8.58 8.87 -19.49
N ALA A 173 9.80 8.89 -20.02
CA ALA A 173 10.09 9.39 -21.35
C ALA A 173 10.30 8.23 -22.34
N ASP A 174 10.07 8.49 -23.63
CA ASP A 174 10.21 7.48 -24.71
C ASP A 174 11.59 6.84 -24.79
N HIS A 175 12.62 7.56 -24.36
CA HIS A 175 14.01 7.09 -24.36
C HIS A 175 14.43 6.43 -23.04
N ASP A 176 13.57 6.39 -22.01
CA ASP A 176 13.90 5.74 -20.75
C ASP A 176 14.03 4.23 -20.95
N SER A 177 15.16 3.69 -20.51
CA SER A 177 15.31 2.24 -20.32
C SER A 177 14.54 1.76 -19.11
N PHE A 178 14.36 0.45 -18.96
CA PHE A 178 13.74 -0.09 -17.75
C PHE A 178 14.51 0.27 -16.47
N THR A 179 15.84 0.34 -16.54
CA THR A 179 16.68 0.75 -15.41
C THR A 179 16.50 2.22 -15.05
N ASP A 180 16.23 3.09 -16.01
CA ASP A 180 15.89 4.49 -15.75
C ASP A 180 14.54 4.60 -15.04
N VAL A 181 13.53 3.87 -15.52
CA VAL A 181 12.23 3.81 -14.86
C VAL A 181 12.36 3.25 -13.43
N LEU A 182 13.14 2.19 -13.24
CA LEU A 182 13.39 1.61 -11.92
C LEU A 182 14.07 2.61 -10.96
N SER A 183 15.02 3.39 -11.46
CA SER A 183 15.67 4.43 -10.67
C SER A 183 14.69 5.52 -10.24
N LYS A 184 13.82 5.98 -11.14
CA LYS A 184 12.75 6.97 -10.83
C LYS A 184 11.78 6.41 -9.78
N VAL A 185 11.29 5.19 -9.99
CA VAL A 185 10.37 4.52 -9.06
C VAL A 185 11.01 4.29 -7.69
N LYS A 186 12.30 3.91 -7.64
CA LYS A 186 13.05 3.77 -6.38
C LYS A 186 13.04 5.09 -5.61
N THR A 187 13.40 6.20 -6.26
CA THR A 187 13.39 7.53 -5.63
C THR A 187 12.00 7.90 -5.13
N THR A 188 10.98 7.81 -5.99
CA THR A 188 9.59 8.13 -5.62
C THR A 188 9.08 7.26 -4.48
N THR A 189 9.43 5.97 -4.45
CA THR A 189 9.01 5.05 -3.40
C THR A 189 9.65 5.39 -2.06
N LEU A 190 10.95 5.70 -2.04
CA LEU A 190 11.65 6.10 -0.82
C LEU A 190 11.11 7.42 -0.27
N GLU A 191 10.94 8.43 -1.13
CA GLU A 191 10.31 9.70 -0.75
C GLU A 191 8.90 9.47 -0.17
N ALA A 192 8.11 8.59 -0.79
CA ALA A 192 6.77 8.28 -0.30
C ALA A 192 6.79 7.59 1.07
N TYR A 193 7.78 6.71 1.34
CA TYR A 193 7.95 6.10 2.65
C TYR A 193 8.36 7.11 3.73
N ASP A 194 9.20 8.07 3.40
CA ASP A 194 9.59 9.13 4.34
C ASP A 194 8.38 10.02 4.73
N ASN A 195 7.35 10.08 3.87
CA ASN A 195 6.16 10.89 4.05
C ASN A 195 4.86 10.06 4.26
N GLN A 196 4.99 8.80 4.72
CA GLN A 196 3.89 7.85 4.80
C GLN A 196 2.89 8.06 5.95
N ASP A 197 3.25 8.89 6.94
CA ASP A 197 2.42 9.09 8.12
C ASP A 197 1.23 10.04 7.84
N TYR A 198 1.31 10.88 6.79
CA TYR A 198 0.20 11.75 6.41
C TYR A 198 -0.93 10.95 5.76
N PRO A 199 -2.18 11.04 6.27
CA PRO A 199 -3.28 10.22 5.76
C PRO A 199 -3.69 10.59 4.34
N PHE A 200 -3.95 9.61 3.49
CA PHE A 200 -4.33 9.81 2.09
C PHE A 200 -5.66 10.57 1.93
N ASP A 201 -6.62 10.30 2.80
CA ASP A 201 -7.91 11.00 2.79
C ASP A 201 -7.77 12.49 3.12
N GLN A 202 -6.79 12.89 3.94
CA GLN A 202 -6.45 14.29 4.14
C GLN A 202 -5.85 14.91 2.85
N ILE A 203 -4.95 14.19 2.16
CA ILE A 203 -4.38 14.66 0.87
C ILE A 203 -5.48 14.93 -0.15
N VAL A 204 -6.53 14.11 -0.17
CA VAL A 204 -7.66 14.27 -1.12
C VAL A 204 -8.57 15.44 -0.72
N SER A 205 -8.59 15.79 0.58
CA SER A 205 -9.43 16.87 1.12
C SER A 205 -8.76 18.24 0.99
N ASP A 206 -7.43 18.29 1.02
CA ASP A 206 -6.60 19.50 0.88
C ASP A 206 -6.44 19.94 -0.58
#